data_444d8cb1b8d7f24b53939dd55677af44
#
_entry.id   444d8cb1b8d7f24b53939dd55677af44
#
_cell.length_a   1.000
_cell.length_b   1.000
_cell.length_c   1.000
_cell.angle_alpha   90.00
_cell.angle_beta   90.00
_cell.angle_gamma   90.00
#
_symmetry.space_group_name_H-M   'P 1'
#
loop_
_entity.id
_entity.type
_entity.pdbx_description
1 polymer ?
#
loop_
_entity_poly.entity_id
_entity_poly.type
_entity_poly.pdbx_seq_one_letter_code
_entity_poly.pdbx_strand_id
1 'polypeptide(L)'
;LVRSRGLGDVYKRQLPVALLLGFKKETIGMTNSIGRETNVAVVIDKFGFDSAETRGVLTVFIIGTVIGTLYISFLSCLCVSVLPLHPYAFAMATGVGSASMNAAALAPLLNAFPASMSTNIQAFAGFSNLISFCVGIYFCIFLAIPLAQKLYAWLEPKIGRETSVSHLEEEK
;
A
#
# COMPACT_ATOMS: atom_id res chain seq x y z
N LEU A 1 15.74 -7.73 -5.77
CA LEU A 1 15.77 -6.98 -7.06
C LEU A 1 14.39 -6.86 -7.72
N VAL A 2 13.57 -7.90 -7.69
CA VAL A 2 12.20 -7.87 -8.24
C VAL A 2 11.29 -6.94 -7.42
N ARG A 3 11.50 -6.87 -6.11
CA ARG A 3 10.71 -6.03 -5.19
C ARG A 3 11.04 -4.52 -5.34
N SER A 4 12.30 -4.18 -5.67
CA SER A 4 12.70 -2.79 -5.92
C SER A 4 12.19 -2.25 -7.26
N ARG A 5 11.99 -3.10 -8.27
CA ARG A 5 11.37 -2.70 -9.55
C ARG A 5 9.90 -2.33 -9.37
N GLY A 6 9.13 -3.11 -8.58
CA GLY A 6 7.73 -2.80 -8.30
C GLY A 6 7.53 -1.43 -7.65
N LEU A 7 8.40 -1.04 -6.70
CA LEU A 7 8.33 0.28 -6.07
C LEU A 7 8.65 1.42 -7.04
N GLY A 8 9.72 1.27 -7.82
CA GLY A 8 10.09 2.28 -8.81
C GLY A 8 9.00 2.49 -9.86
N ASP A 9 8.29 1.43 -10.25
CA ASP A 9 7.20 1.51 -11.23
C ASP A 9 5.94 2.14 -10.65
N VAL A 10 5.60 1.88 -9.39
CA VAL A 10 4.48 2.51 -8.69
C VAL A 10 4.69 4.03 -8.61
N TYR A 11 5.84 4.47 -8.13
CA TYR A 11 6.15 5.90 -8.07
C TYR A 11 6.22 6.55 -9.45
N LYS A 12 6.82 5.89 -10.43
CA LYS A 12 6.94 6.43 -11.81
C LYS A 12 5.61 6.58 -12.52
N ARG A 13 4.63 5.73 -12.22
CA ARG A 13 3.31 5.75 -12.89
C ARG A 13 2.26 6.49 -12.08
N GLN A 14 2.18 6.25 -10.77
CA GLN A 14 1.14 6.84 -9.92
C GLN A 14 1.37 8.34 -9.65
N LEU A 15 2.62 8.75 -9.45
CA LEU A 15 2.93 10.15 -9.15
C LEU A 15 2.59 11.10 -10.31
N PRO A 16 2.96 10.81 -11.58
CA PRO A 16 2.53 11.65 -12.71
C PRO A 16 1.01 11.68 -12.88
N VAL A 17 0.33 10.54 -12.71
CA VAL A 17 -1.13 10.48 -12.84
C VAL A 17 -1.82 11.31 -11.76
N ALA A 18 -1.38 11.21 -10.51
CA ALA A 18 -1.92 12.01 -9.42
C ALA A 18 -1.69 13.52 -9.62
N LEU A 19 -0.51 13.93 -10.12
CA LEU A 19 -0.22 15.31 -10.48
C LEU A 19 -1.10 15.82 -11.64
N LEU A 20 -1.34 15.00 -12.66
CA LEU A 20 -2.24 15.32 -13.77
C LEU A 20 -3.69 15.47 -13.33
N LEU A 21 -4.11 14.75 -12.28
CA LEU A 21 -5.42 14.88 -11.66
C LEU A 21 -5.54 16.12 -10.76
N GLY A 22 -4.45 16.88 -10.56
CA GLY A 22 -4.44 18.11 -9.80
C GLY A 22 -4.12 17.96 -8.31
N PHE A 23 -3.73 16.76 -7.85
CA PHE A 23 -3.25 16.57 -6.49
C PHE A 23 -1.84 17.14 -6.35
N LYS A 24 -1.62 17.96 -5.35
CA LYS A 24 -0.32 18.59 -5.05
C LYS A 24 0.48 17.73 -4.06
N LYS A 25 0.73 18.24 -2.87
CA LYS A 25 1.49 17.53 -1.83
C LYS A 25 0.82 16.24 -1.34
N GLU A 26 -0.49 16.08 -1.50
CA GLU A 26 -1.21 14.84 -1.24
C GLU A 26 -0.65 13.66 -2.03
N THR A 27 -0.08 13.92 -3.21
CA THR A 27 0.53 12.91 -4.08
C THR A 27 1.67 12.15 -3.38
N ILE A 28 2.41 12.81 -2.49
CA ILE A 28 3.50 12.17 -1.72
C ILE A 28 2.93 11.08 -0.81
N GLY A 29 1.82 11.35 -0.12
CA GLY A 29 1.13 10.35 0.70
C GLY A 29 0.47 9.25 -0.13
N MET A 30 -0.20 9.61 -1.22
CA MET A 30 -0.93 8.67 -2.09
C MET A 30 -0.03 7.61 -2.73
N THR A 31 1.24 7.92 -2.98
CA THR A 31 2.19 6.98 -3.59
C THR A 31 2.82 5.99 -2.62
N ASN A 32 2.61 6.16 -1.31
CA ASN A 32 3.10 5.25 -0.28
C ASN A 32 2.16 4.04 -0.12
N SER A 33 2.40 2.96 -0.88
CA SER A 33 1.49 1.81 -0.95
C SER A 33 2.00 0.52 -0.29
N ILE A 34 3.21 0.51 0.24
CA ILE A 34 3.79 -0.68 0.89
C ILE A 34 3.57 -0.62 2.40
N GLY A 35 2.98 -1.69 2.96
CA GLY A 35 2.72 -1.77 4.40
C GLY A 35 1.76 -0.67 4.86
N ARG A 36 0.56 -0.65 4.33
CA ARG A 36 -0.41 0.46 4.43
C ARG A 36 -0.58 1.04 5.82
N GLU A 37 -0.80 0.21 6.84
CA GLU A 37 -1.01 0.64 8.22
C GLU A 37 0.23 1.34 8.79
N THR A 38 1.39 0.76 8.56
CA THR A 38 2.66 1.30 9.03
C THR A 38 3.05 2.57 8.28
N ASN A 39 2.76 2.67 6.98
CA ASN A 39 3.03 3.86 6.19
C ASN A 39 2.16 5.05 6.60
N VAL A 40 0.89 4.81 6.91
CA VAL A 40 -0.01 5.85 7.44
C VAL A 40 0.59 6.43 8.73
N ALA A 41 1.00 5.56 9.66
CA ALA A 41 1.60 6.00 10.92
C ALA A 41 2.89 6.82 10.69
N VAL A 42 3.78 6.36 9.82
CA VAL A 42 5.03 7.06 9.49
C VAL A 42 4.79 8.41 8.82
N VAL A 43 3.79 8.51 7.93
CA VAL A 43 3.44 9.78 7.26
C VAL A 43 2.85 10.76 8.26
N ILE A 44 1.96 10.30 9.15
CA ILE A 44 1.39 11.14 10.21
C ILE A 44 2.48 11.67 11.16
N ASP A 45 3.40 10.80 11.58
CA ASP A 45 4.50 11.17 12.46
C ASP A 45 5.43 12.20 11.82
N LYS A 46 5.72 12.04 10.52
CA LYS A 46 6.65 12.91 9.80
C LYS A 46 6.06 14.25 9.37
N PHE A 47 4.82 14.28 8.93
CA PHE A 47 4.20 15.47 8.31
C PHE A 47 3.11 16.11 9.17
N GLY A 48 2.66 15.43 10.23
CA GLY A 48 1.54 15.86 11.07
C GLY A 48 0.19 15.38 10.53
N PHE A 49 -0.81 15.33 11.43
CA PHE A 49 -2.13 14.78 11.10
C PHE A 49 -2.89 15.63 10.07
N ASP A 50 -2.80 16.95 10.16
CA ASP A 50 -3.55 17.89 9.31
C ASP A 50 -2.85 18.22 7.98
N SER A 51 -1.72 17.58 7.70
CA SER A 51 -0.95 17.82 6.47
C SER A 51 -1.66 17.30 5.22
N ALA A 52 -1.35 17.90 4.08
CA ALA A 52 -1.84 17.46 2.78
C ALA A 52 -1.39 16.01 2.46
N GLU A 53 -0.15 15.69 2.81
CA GLU A 53 0.44 14.35 2.67
C GLU A 53 -0.35 13.30 3.45
N THR A 54 -0.75 13.63 4.68
CA THR A 54 -1.56 12.74 5.53
C THR A 54 -2.96 12.56 4.98
N ARG A 55 -3.61 13.61 4.50
CA ARG A 55 -4.91 13.48 3.80
C ARG A 55 -4.82 12.57 2.58
N GLY A 56 -3.74 12.71 1.81
CA GLY A 56 -3.48 11.85 0.65
C GLY A 56 -3.34 10.36 1.01
N VAL A 57 -2.50 10.03 2.00
CA VAL A 57 -2.31 8.64 2.41
C VAL A 57 -3.56 8.03 3.03
N LEU A 58 -4.31 8.78 3.85
CA LEU A 58 -5.56 8.32 4.47
C LEU A 58 -6.64 8.02 3.43
N THR A 59 -6.81 8.89 2.43
CA THR A 59 -7.77 8.67 1.34
C THR A 59 -7.49 7.37 0.60
N VAL A 60 -6.23 7.17 0.19
CA VAL A 60 -5.83 5.93 -0.51
C VAL A 60 -5.91 4.72 0.42
N PHE A 61 -5.61 4.88 1.71
CA PHE A 61 -5.73 3.82 2.70
C PHE A 61 -7.17 3.33 2.83
N ILE A 62 -8.13 4.23 3.04
CA ILE A 62 -9.54 3.88 3.23
C ILE A 62 -10.11 3.20 1.98
N ILE A 63 -10.02 3.86 0.82
CA ILE A 63 -10.54 3.34 -0.45
C ILE A 63 -9.86 2.02 -0.81
N GLY A 64 -8.54 1.99 -0.68
CA GLY A 64 -7.75 0.82 -1.01
C GLY A 64 -7.96 -0.34 -0.05
N THR A 65 -8.32 -0.11 1.21
CA THR A 65 -8.66 -1.20 2.14
C THR A 65 -9.98 -1.85 1.74
N VAL A 66 -11.02 -1.07 1.45
CA VAL A 66 -12.32 -1.60 1.07
C VAL A 66 -12.26 -2.36 -0.26
N ILE A 67 -11.79 -1.72 -1.32
CA ILE A 67 -11.72 -2.33 -2.65
C ILE A 67 -10.66 -3.43 -2.70
N GLY A 68 -9.52 -3.19 -2.07
CA GLY A 68 -8.40 -4.12 -2.07
C GLY A 68 -8.67 -5.42 -1.35
N THR A 69 -9.39 -5.41 -0.22
CA THR A 69 -9.75 -6.64 0.50
C THR A 69 -10.68 -7.52 -0.32
N LEU A 70 -11.67 -6.94 -0.99
CA LEU A 70 -12.57 -7.67 -1.89
C LEU A 70 -11.81 -8.28 -3.06
N TYR A 71 -10.97 -7.49 -3.73
CA TYR A 71 -10.17 -7.94 -4.85
C TYR A 71 -9.19 -9.04 -4.48
N ILE A 72 -8.46 -8.90 -3.38
CA ILE A 72 -7.48 -9.88 -2.91
C ILE A 72 -8.15 -11.17 -2.45
N SER A 73 -9.31 -11.10 -1.79
CA SER A 73 -10.07 -12.30 -1.42
C SER A 73 -10.50 -13.09 -2.65
N PHE A 74 -11.04 -12.42 -3.67
CA PHE A 74 -11.39 -13.05 -4.94
C PHE A 74 -10.18 -13.65 -5.65
N LEU A 75 -9.09 -12.89 -5.74
CA LEU A 75 -7.85 -13.34 -6.38
C LEU A 75 -7.25 -14.54 -5.64
N SER A 76 -7.26 -14.54 -4.31
CA SER A 76 -6.79 -15.66 -3.49
C SER A 76 -7.60 -16.93 -3.75
N CYS A 77 -8.93 -16.83 -3.82
CA CYS A 77 -9.81 -17.94 -4.16
C CYS A 77 -9.48 -18.50 -5.55
N LEU A 78 -9.29 -17.63 -6.55
CA LEU A 78 -8.94 -18.03 -7.91
C LEU A 78 -7.56 -18.71 -7.95
N CYS A 79 -6.56 -18.14 -7.28
CA CYS A 79 -5.21 -18.69 -7.26
C CYS A 79 -5.15 -20.08 -6.62
N VAL A 80 -5.88 -20.29 -5.53
CA VAL A 80 -5.94 -21.60 -4.86
C VAL A 80 -6.56 -22.66 -5.77
N SER A 81 -7.53 -22.26 -6.61
CA SER A 81 -8.20 -23.18 -7.53
C SER A 81 -7.37 -23.53 -8.76
N VAL A 82 -6.51 -22.63 -9.22
CA VAL A 82 -5.78 -22.75 -10.51
C VAL A 82 -4.33 -23.19 -10.32
N LEU A 83 -3.66 -22.73 -9.25
CA LEU A 83 -2.24 -22.94 -9.06
C LEU A 83 -1.96 -24.15 -8.15
N PRO A 84 -1.20 -25.15 -8.60
CA PRO A 84 -0.83 -26.33 -7.80
C PRO A 84 0.35 -26.01 -6.85
N LEU A 85 0.17 -25.04 -5.96
CA LEU A 85 1.19 -24.64 -4.98
C LEU A 85 0.90 -25.26 -3.61
N HIS A 86 1.96 -25.43 -2.83
CA HIS A 86 1.83 -25.95 -1.47
C HIS A 86 1.06 -24.94 -0.58
N PRO A 87 0.15 -25.39 0.32
CA PRO A 87 -0.64 -24.50 1.17
C PRO A 87 0.16 -23.47 1.96
N TYR A 88 1.34 -23.83 2.44
CA TYR A 88 2.20 -22.90 3.20
C TYR A 88 2.83 -21.83 2.32
N ALA A 89 3.08 -22.11 1.03
CA ALA A 89 3.55 -21.10 0.09
C ALA A 89 2.48 -20.05 -0.18
N PHE A 90 1.21 -20.48 -0.33
CA PHE A 90 0.08 -19.56 -0.41
C PHE A 90 -0.03 -18.71 0.87
N ALA A 91 0.04 -19.35 2.05
CA ALA A 91 -0.04 -18.66 3.32
C ALA A 91 1.04 -17.58 3.46
N MET A 92 2.27 -17.87 3.10
CA MET A 92 3.34 -16.87 3.10
C MET A 92 3.11 -15.75 2.08
N ALA A 93 2.52 -16.05 0.93
CA ALA A 93 2.19 -15.04 -0.09
C ALA A 93 1.11 -14.05 0.39
N THR A 94 0.12 -14.51 1.18
CA THR A 94 -0.92 -13.63 1.72
C THR A 94 -0.38 -12.61 2.72
N GLY A 95 0.71 -12.92 3.41
CA GLY A 95 1.32 -12.04 4.42
C GLY A 95 2.02 -10.81 3.87
N VAL A 96 2.09 -10.65 2.56
CA VAL A 96 2.74 -9.49 1.92
C VAL A 96 1.74 -8.35 1.77
N GLY A 97 1.90 -7.29 2.52
CA GLY A 97 1.06 -6.09 2.44
C GLY A 97 0.41 -5.71 3.77
N SER A 98 -0.87 -5.39 3.72
CA SER A 98 -1.64 -4.92 4.87
C SER A 98 -2.22 -6.10 5.68
N ALA A 99 -2.42 -5.92 6.99
CA ALA A 99 -3.02 -6.94 7.86
C ALA A 99 -4.45 -7.28 7.43
N SER A 100 -5.24 -6.29 7.04
CA SER A 100 -6.61 -6.48 6.55
C SER A 100 -6.66 -7.28 5.25
N MET A 101 -5.75 -7.03 4.33
CA MET A 101 -5.62 -7.81 3.10
C MET A 101 -5.11 -9.23 3.35
N ASN A 102 -4.18 -9.40 4.30
CA ASN A 102 -3.73 -10.73 4.72
C ASN A 102 -4.91 -11.55 5.24
N ALA A 103 -5.71 -11.00 6.14
CA ALA A 103 -6.90 -11.69 6.67
C ALA A 103 -7.91 -12.04 5.55
N ALA A 104 -8.17 -11.11 4.62
CA ALA A 104 -9.06 -11.34 3.49
C ALA A 104 -8.56 -12.43 2.53
N ALA A 105 -7.26 -12.47 2.26
CA ALA A 105 -6.65 -13.48 1.41
C ALA A 105 -6.56 -14.85 2.10
N LEU A 106 -6.43 -14.89 3.42
CA LEU A 106 -6.31 -16.10 4.21
C LEU A 106 -7.63 -16.88 4.29
N ALA A 107 -8.77 -16.19 4.34
CA ALA A 107 -10.07 -16.83 4.48
C ALA A 107 -10.37 -17.90 3.40
N PRO A 108 -10.17 -17.67 2.09
CA PRO A 108 -10.32 -18.70 1.06
C PRO A 108 -9.37 -19.90 1.23
N LEU A 109 -8.15 -19.67 1.72
CA LEU A 109 -7.18 -20.72 1.96
C LEU A 109 -7.67 -21.67 3.07
N LEU A 110 -8.17 -21.11 4.17
CA LEU A 110 -8.65 -21.89 5.30
C LEU A 110 -9.86 -22.76 4.93
N ASN A 111 -10.66 -22.31 3.95
CA ASN A 111 -11.79 -23.08 3.44
C ASN A 111 -11.39 -24.14 2.41
N ALA A 112 -10.29 -23.93 1.68
CA ALA A 112 -9.85 -24.84 0.61
C ALA A 112 -9.00 -26.02 1.13
N PHE A 113 -8.32 -25.85 2.27
CA PHE A 113 -7.42 -26.86 2.82
C PHE A 113 -7.94 -27.50 4.11
N PRO A 114 -7.49 -28.73 4.45
CA PRO A 114 -7.96 -29.46 5.63
C PRO A 114 -7.76 -28.67 6.93
N ALA A 115 -8.71 -28.78 7.85
CA ALA A 115 -8.67 -28.12 9.16
C ALA A 115 -7.41 -28.44 9.98
N SER A 116 -6.81 -29.63 9.79
CA SER A 116 -5.55 -30.01 10.43
C SER A 116 -4.36 -29.10 10.08
N MET A 117 -4.41 -28.43 8.93
CA MET A 117 -3.37 -27.51 8.48
C MET A 117 -3.68 -26.04 8.83
N SER A 118 -4.86 -25.72 9.30
CA SER A 118 -5.32 -24.34 9.49
C SER A 118 -4.43 -23.53 10.42
N THR A 119 -3.98 -24.10 11.55
CA THR A 119 -3.08 -23.46 12.50
C THR A 119 -1.74 -23.10 11.86
N ASN A 120 -1.17 -24.02 11.08
CA ASN A 120 0.11 -23.78 10.40
C ASN A 120 -0.05 -22.73 9.28
N ILE A 121 -1.12 -22.77 8.51
CA ILE A 121 -1.43 -21.77 7.47
C ILE A 121 -1.52 -20.39 8.09
N GLN A 122 -2.25 -20.24 9.21
CA GLN A 122 -2.36 -18.96 9.94
C GLN A 122 -1.00 -18.50 10.48
N ALA A 123 -0.20 -19.41 11.04
CA ALA A 123 1.11 -19.10 11.56
C ALA A 123 2.07 -18.59 10.47
N PHE A 124 2.12 -19.26 9.31
CA PHE A 124 2.95 -18.82 8.20
C PHE A 124 2.50 -17.49 7.60
N ALA A 125 1.20 -17.26 7.48
CA ALA A 125 0.66 -15.99 7.02
C ALA A 125 0.97 -14.85 7.99
N GLY A 126 0.78 -15.06 9.29
CA GLY A 126 1.09 -14.09 10.35
C GLY A 126 2.58 -13.76 10.42
N PHE A 127 3.44 -14.77 10.34
CA PHE A 127 4.90 -14.59 10.33
C PHE A 127 5.37 -13.79 9.11
N SER A 128 4.86 -14.12 7.93
CA SER A 128 5.17 -13.37 6.70
C SER A 128 4.70 -11.91 6.80
N ASN A 129 3.54 -11.67 7.39
CA ASN A 129 2.99 -10.33 7.59
C ASN A 129 3.84 -9.52 8.56
N LEU A 130 4.28 -10.12 9.68
CA LEU A 130 5.16 -9.48 10.66
C LEU A 130 6.49 -9.05 10.02
N ILE A 131 7.14 -9.94 9.26
CA ILE A 131 8.37 -9.59 8.53
C ILE A 131 8.11 -8.45 7.55
N SER A 132 7.00 -8.50 6.82
CA SER A 132 6.65 -7.47 5.86
C SER A 132 6.45 -6.11 6.51
N PHE A 133 5.88 -6.06 7.71
CA PHE A 133 5.74 -4.82 8.48
C PHE A 133 7.09 -4.29 8.95
N CYS A 134 7.90 -5.12 9.59
CA CYS A 134 9.21 -4.70 10.08
C CYS A 134 10.08 -4.13 8.94
N VAL A 135 10.20 -4.86 7.83
CA VAL A 135 10.98 -4.41 6.67
C VAL A 135 10.33 -3.18 6.02
N GLY A 136 8.99 -3.14 5.96
CA GLY A 136 8.22 -2.06 5.34
C GLY A 136 8.42 -0.71 6.01
N ILE A 137 8.51 -0.66 7.36
CA ILE A 137 8.74 0.57 8.12
C ILE A 137 10.08 1.19 7.73
N TYR A 138 11.17 0.42 7.83
CA TYR A 138 12.51 0.91 7.48
C TYR A 138 12.57 1.35 6.02
N PHE A 139 11.96 0.58 5.13
CA PHE A 139 11.91 0.89 3.72
C PHE A 139 11.13 2.19 3.45
N CYS A 140 10.02 2.42 4.15
CA CYS A 140 9.23 3.64 4.05
C CYS A 140 10.04 4.87 4.48
N ILE A 141 10.68 4.81 5.64
CA ILE A 141 11.39 5.94 6.22
C ILE A 141 12.63 6.31 5.38
N PHE A 142 13.45 5.34 5.04
CA PHE A 142 14.76 5.59 4.44
C PHE A 142 14.74 5.69 2.91
N LEU A 143 13.78 5.07 2.26
CA LEU A 143 13.75 5.02 0.80
C LEU A 143 12.49 5.62 0.18
N ALA A 144 11.30 5.20 0.63
CA ALA A 144 10.06 5.56 -0.03
C ALA A 144 9.77 7.06 0.08
N ILE A 145 9.79 7.62 1.28
CA ILE A 145 9.48 9.03 1.51
C ILE A 145 10.53 9.97 0.89
N PRO A 146 11.86 9.77 1.08
CA PRO A 146 12.85 10.63 0.41
C PRO A 146 12.78 10.57 -1.11
N LEU A 147 12.50 9.37 -1.67
CA LEU A 147 12.35 9.20 -3.11
C LEU A 147 11.09 9.90 -3.63
N ALA A 148 9.96 9.77 -2.92
CA ALA A 148 8.71 10.44 -3.28
C ALA A 148 8.87 11.97 -3.28
N GLN A 149 9.52 12.53 -2.25
CA GLN A 149 9.79 13.97 -2.15
C GLN A 149 10.68 14.47 -3.29
N LYS A 150 11.75 13.75 -3.63
CA LYS A 150 12.64 14.12 -4.75
C LYS A 150 11.93 14.03 -6.09
N LEU A 151 11.16 12.99 -6.31
CA LEU A 151 10.37 12.82 -7.54
C LEU A 151 9.28 13.89 -7.66
N TYR A 152 8.61 14.20 -6.57
CA TYR A 152 7.61 15.27 -6.53
C TYR A 152 8.24 16.61 -6.90
N ALA A 153 9.33 17.02 -6.25
CA ALA A 153 10.03 18.26 -6.54
C ALA A 153 10.54 18.35 -7.98
N TRP A 154 10.85 17.23 -8.61
CA TRP A 154 11.29 17.19 -10.01
C TRP A 154 10.14 17.21 -11.02
N LEU A 155 9.00 16.58 -10.69
CA LEU A 155 7.85 16.46 -11.59
C LEU A 155 6.85 17.63 -11.46
N GLU A 156 6.69 18.19 -10.27
CA GLU A 156 5.74 19.29 -10.02
C GLU A 156 5.92 20.45 -11.00
N PRO A 157 7.14 21.00 -11.25
CA PRO A 157 7.32 22.12 -12.17
C PRO A 157 7.09 21.74 -13.64
N LYS A 158 7.07 20.43 -13.98
CA LYS A 158 6.92 19.95 -15.36
C LYS A 158 5.48 19.53 -15.72
N ILE A 159 4.73 19.03 -14.75
CA ILE A 159 3.45 18.36 -15.02
C ILE A 159 2.36 18.90 -14.08
N GLY A 160 2.71 19.63 -13.03
CA GLY A 160 1.78 20.18 -12.04
C GLY A 160 0.74 21.11 -12.72
N ARG A 161 -0.53 20.71 -12.69
CA ARG A 161 -1.65 21.52 -13.17
C ARG A 161 -2.06 22.49 -12.07
N GLU A 162 -2.09 23.78 -12.35
CA GLU A 162 -2.68 24.76 -11.44
C GLU A 162 -4.18 24.47 -11.30
N THR A 163 -4.58 23.94 -10.17
CA THR A 163 -5.98 23.80 -9.84
C THR A 163 -6.39 25.03 -9.02
N SER A 164 -7.40 25.73 -9.51
CA SER A 164 -7.94 26.99 -8.95
C SER A 164 -8.61 26.87 -7.57
N VAL A 165 -8.16 25.93 -6.74
CA VAL A 165 -8.69 25.76 -5.37
C VAL A 165 -7.95 26.61 -4.35
N SER A 166 -6.84 27.25 -4.73
CA SER A 166 -6.02 28.07 -3.80
C SER A 166 -6.65 29.42 -3.41
N HIS A 167 -7.73 29.85 -4.08
CA HIS A 167 -8.39 31.13 -3.76
C HIS A 167 -9.41 31.06 -2.63
N LEU A 168 -9.69 29.90 -2.07
CA LEU A 168 -10.67 29.76 -0.97
C LEU A 168 -10.03 29.64 0.43
N GLU A 169 -8.71 29.51 0.52
CA GLU A 169 -7.99 29.43 1.81
C GLU A 169 -7.28 30.74 2.21
N GLU A 170 -7.19 31.72 1.31
CA GLU A 170 -6.63 33.05 1.63
C GLU A 170 -7.67 34.06 2.16
N GLU A 171 -8.95 33.69 2.23
CA GLU A 171 -10.05 34.56 2.66
C GLU A 171 -10.65 34.16 4.04
N LYS A 172 -9.87 33.47 4.90
CA LYS A 172 -10.32 33.23 6.29
C LYS A 172 -9.29 33.63 7.31
#